data_13a305008e705f19b29e635e446da92e
#
_entry.id   13a305008e705f19b29e635e446da92e
#
_cell.length_a   1.000
_cell.length_b   1.000
_cell.length_c   1.000
_cell.angle_alpha   90.00
_cell.angle_beta   90.00
_cell.angle_gamma   90.00
#
_symmetry.space_group_name_H-M   'P 1'
#
loop_
_entity.id
_entity.type
_entity.pdbx_description
1 polymer ?
#
loop_
_entity_poly.entity_id
_entity_poly.type
_entity_poly.pdbx_seq_one_letter_code
_entity_poly.pdbx_strand_id
1 'polypeptide(L)'
;ANTALELPVHAMSKCYGFNTTEESLINACKAGHLSLLEHAYATFDIEMSQKCLAQITRHRQLSFTVKSTRGTDFSDGGYFDSNEHDWGETVNKTLVADHMNNSIQEQINKYQRLVENGVPYQIAAYVLPLATNVTMTVTGNLRAWLEYLPKRLCKRASREHQEIAREIYKQLNKAYPDLFTLEILGMCEGCKEASCDFTSHKKQPKTPVRKELQ
;
A
#
# COMPACT_ATOMS: atom_id res chain seq x y z
N ALA A 1 -21.16 9.15 16.64
CA ALA A 1 -20.39 8.64 15.51
C ALA A 1 -20.51 7.13 15.56
N ASN A 2 -21.13 6.54 14.53
CA ASN A 2 -21.19 5.09 14.42
C ASN A 2 -19.76 4.61 14.26
N THR A 3 -19.31 3.71 15.12
CA THR A 3 -17.99 3.10 14.92
C THR A 3 -18.08 2.18 13.70
N ALA A 4 -17.09 2.22 12.83
CA ALA A 4 -17.09 1.38 11.62
C ALA A 4 -17.09 -0.13 11.93
N LEU A 5 -17.02 -0.52 13.21
CA LEU A 5 -17.09 -1.90 13.69
C LEU A 5 -18.49 -2.35 14.11
N GLU A 6 -19.50 -1.47 14.12
CA GLU A 6 -20.89 -1.85 14.46
C GLU A 6 -21.44 -2.95 13.55
N LEU A 7 -21.22 -2.87 12.23
CA LEU A 7 -21.66 -3.91 11.30
C LEU A 7 -20.95 -5.24 11.49
N PRO A 8 -19.62 -5.33 11.64
CA PRO A 8 -18.92 -6.55 12.06
C PRO A 8 -19.45 -7.17 13.35
N VAL A 9 -19.70 -6.35 14.40
CA VAL A 9 -20.28 -6.81 15.68
C VAL A 9 -21.68 -7.34 15.47
N HIS A 10 -22.52 -6.63 14.70
CA HIS A 10 -23.87 -7.10 14.38
C HIS A 10 -23.83 -8.44 13.61
N ALA A 11 -22.97 -8.56 12.61
CA ALA A 11 -22.81 -9.82 11.85
C ALA A 11 -22.38 -10.96 12.76
N MET A 12 -21.45 -10.71 13.69
CA MET A 12 -21.02 -11.67 14.70
C MET A 12 -22.17 -12.12 15.60
N SER A 13 -23.02 -11.17 16.06
CA SER A 13 -24.19 -11.46 16.88
C SER A 13 -25.19 -12.37 16.15
N LYS A 14 -25.36 -12.19 14.84
CA LYS A 14 -26.20 -13.09 14.01
C LYS A 14 -25.61 -14.49 13.92
N CYS A 15 -24.29 -14.57 13.72
CA CYS A 15 -23.60 -15.86 13.61
C CYS A 15 -23.68 -16.68 14.91
N TYR A 16 -23.55 -16.03 16.06
CA TYR A 16 -23.52 -16.72 17.36
C TYR A 16 -24.90 -16.86 18.02
N GLY A 17 -25.93 -16.16 17.51
CA GLY A 17 -27.30 -16.23 18.06
C GLY A 17 -27.51 -15.46 19.38
N PHE A 18 -26.53 -14.63 19.79
CA PHE A 18 -26.61 -13.77 20.97
C PHE A 18 -25.88 -12.44 20.74
N ASN A 19 -26.16 -11.43 21.57
CA ASN A 19 -25.51 -10.13 21.45
C ASN A 19 -24.02 -10.23 21.77
N THR A 20 -23.19 -9.72 20.85
CA THR A 20 -21.74 -9.65 20.99
C THR A 20 -21.27 -8.21 21.14
N THR A 21 -20.02 -8.02 21.51
CA THR A 21 -19.37 -6.72 21.73
C THR A 21 -18.19 -6.53 20.81
N GLU A 22 -17.66 -5.32 20.73
CA GLU A 22 -16.42 -5.02 19.99
C GLU A 22 -15.23 -5.81 20.56
N GLU A 23 -15.14 -5.95 21.88
CA GLU A 23 -14.13 -6.79 22.54
C GLU A 23 -14.22 -8.26 22.08
N SER A 24 -15.45 -8.79 21.99
CA SER A 24 -15.68 -10.15 21.46
C SER A 24 -15.22 -10.27 20.01
N LEU A 25 -15.49 -9.25 19.18
CA LEU A 25 -15.03 -9.19 17.80
C LEU A 25 -13.49 -9.19 17.71
N ILE A 26 -12.81 -8.37 18.51
CA ILE A 26 -11.34 -8.32 18.52
C ILE A 26 -10.75 -9.68 18.95
N ASN A 27 -11.32 -10.31 19.97
CA ASN A 27 -10.89 -11.64 20.42
C ASN A 27 -11.10 -12.71 19.32
N ALA A 28 -12.21 -12.65 18.59
CA ALA A 28 -12.45 -13.53 17.44
C ALA A 28 -11.43 -13.27 16.32
N CYS A 29 -11.08 -12.02 16.04
CA CYS A 29 -10.05 -11.68 15.05
C CYS A 29 -8.66 -12.18 15.46
N LYS A 30 -8.28 -12.09 16.73
CA LYS A 30 -7.04 -12.69 17.27
C LYS A 30 -7.01 -14.21 17.09
N ALA A 31 -8.15 -14.87 17.19
CA ALA A 31 -8.31 -16.29 16.92
C ALA A 31 -8.37 -16.66 15.41
N GLY A 32 -8.27 -15.66 14.50
CA GLY A 32 -8.26 -15.88 13.05
C GLY A 32 -9.63 -15.82 12.37
N HIS A 33 -10.71 -15.46 13.08
CA HIS A 33 -12.06 -15.31 12.51
C HIS A 33 -12.21 -13.95 11.79
N LEU A 34 -11.52 -13.75 10.66
CA LEU A 34 -11.44 -12.47 9.95
C LEU A 34 -12.63 -12.20 9.01
N SER A 35 -13.49 -13.17 8.70
CA SER A 35 -14.63 -12.98 7.79
C SER A 35 -15.61 -11.91 8.25
N LEU A 36 -15.72 -11.70 9.56
CA LEU A 36 -16.57 -10.66 10.16
C LEU A 36 -16.18 -9.24 9.70
N LEU A 37 -14.90 -9.03 9.40
CA LEU A 37 -14.33 -7.75 8.98
C LEU A 37 -14.64 -7.40 7.52
N GLU A 38 -15.27 -8.30 6.77
CA GLU A 38 -15.72 -8.04 5.41
C GLU A 38 -16.89 -7.04 5.36
N HIS A 39 -17.55 -6.78 6.49
CA HIS A 39 -18.65 -5.83 6.63
C HIS A 39 -18.21 -4.39 6.95
N ALA A 40 -16.92 -4.12 7.10
CA ALA A 40 -16.37 -2.78 7.33
C ALA A 40 -15.30 -2.46 6.29
N TYR A 41 -15.21 -1.19 5.86
CA TYR A 41 -14.38 -0.74 4.75
C TYR A 41 -13.50 0.44 5.16
N ALA A 42 -12.35 0.54 4.53
CA ALA A 42 -11.51 1.74 4.56
C ALA A 42 -11.11 2.12 3.13
N THR A 43 -11.09 3.43 2.88
CA THR A 43 -10.75 4.02 1.57
C THR A 43 -9.60 5.00 1.76
N PHE A 44 -8.65 4.98 0.82
CA PHE A 44 -7.49 5.87 0.80
C PHE A 44 -7.34 6.50 -0.57
N ASP A 45 -6.96 7.78 -0.59
CA ASP A 45 -6.41 8.41 -1.76
C ASP A 45 -4.89 8.31 -1.69
N ILE A 46 -4.27 7.78 -2.73
CA ILE A 46 -2.85 7.46 -2.77
C ILE A 46 -2.23 8.05 -4.03
N GLU A 47 -1.06 8.65 -3.88
CA GLU A 47 -0.17 9.00 -4.98
C GLU A 47 1.03 8.06 -4.99
N MET A 48 1.39 7.56 -6.19
CA MET A 48 2.50 6.63 -6.37
C MET A 48 3.00 6.64 -7.81
N SER A 49 4.16 6.03 -8.05
CA SER A 49 4.63 5.78 -9.42
C SER A 49 3.76 4.76 -10.15
N GLN A 50 3.72 4.84 -11.48
CA GLN A 50 3.08 3.80 -12.29
C GLN A 50 3.70 2.42 -12.09
N LYS A 51 5.00 2.36 -11.75
CA LYS A 51 5.67 1.12 -11.37
C LYS A 51 5.04 0.49 -10.12
N CYS A 52 4.76 1.30 -9.09
CA CYS A 52 4.13 0.84 -7.86
C CYS A 52 2.66 0.48 -8.10
N LEU A 53 1.95 1.27 -8.92
CA LEU A 53 0.57 0.99 -9.34
C LEU A 53 0.42 -0.41 -9.92
N ALA A 54 1.34 -0.84 -10.79
CA ALA A 54 1.32 -2.18 -11.37
C ALA A 54 1.45 -3.30 -10.32
N GLN A 55 2.03 -3.00 -9.16
CA GLN A 55 2.17 -3.96 -8.05
C GLN A 55 0.94 -3.96 -7.13
N ILE A 56 0.40 -2.79 -6.78
CA ILE A 56 -0.73 -2.71 -5.85
C ILE A 56 -2.01 -3.26 -6.47
N THR A 57 -2.25 -3.03 -7.75
CA THR A 57 -3.43 -3.54 -8.47
C THR A 57 -3.48 -5.06 -8.62
N ARG A 58 -2.42 -5.78 -8.22
CA ARG A 58 -2.45 -7.26 -8.10
C ARG A 58 -3.19 -7.76 -6.88
N HIS A 59 -3.52 -6.88 -5.91
CA HIS A 59 -4.36 -7.19 -4.76
C HIS A 59 -5.84 -7.14 -5.16
N ARG A 60 -6.35 -8.27 -5.65
CA ARG A 60 -7.69 -8.37 -6.27
C ARG A 60 -8.85 -8.17 -5.30
N GLN A 61 -8.59 -8.21 -3.98
CA GLN A 61 -9.58 -7.90 -2.94
C GLN A 61 -9.79 -6.39 -2.73
N LEU A 62 -8.97 -5.55 -3.35
CA LEU A 62 -9.08 -4.10 -3.32
C LEU A 62 -9.72 -3.59 -4.60
N SER A 63 -10.51 -2.52 -4.49
CA SER A 63 -11.11 -1.80 -5.61
C SER A 63 -10.32 -0.53 -5.89
N PHE A 64 -10.07 -0.23 -7.16
CA PHE A 64 -9.20 0.88 -7.59
C PHE A 64 -9.92 1.78 -8.57
N THR A 65 -9.84 3.09 -8.35
CA THR A 65 -10.16 4.13 -9.34
C THR A 65 -8.93 4.98 -9.55
N VAL A 66 -8.34 4.91 -10.73
CA VAL A 66 -7.02 5.45 -11.05
C VAL A 66 -7.13 6.59 -12.06
N LYS A 67 -6.31 7.64 -11.90
CA LYS A 67 -6.16 8.72 -12.91
C LYS A 67 -5.82 8.11 -14.27
N SER A 68 -6.60 8.43 -15.27
CA SER A 68 -6.53 7.79 -16.59
C SER A 68 -5.51 8.46 -17.52
N THR A 69 -4.49 7.74 -17.96
CA THR A 69 -3.54 8.20 -18.98
C THR A 69 -4.20 8.42 -20.37
N ARG A 70 -5.44 7.96 -20.58
CA ARG A 70 -6.18 8.17 -21.81
C ARG A 70 -6.91 9.50 -21.86
N GLY A 71 -7.46 9.93 -20.73
CA GLY A 71 -8.40 11.04 -20.67
C GLY A 71 -7.90 12.26 -19.89
N THR A 72 -6.72 12.19 -19.27
CA THR A 72 -6.21 13.29 -18.44
C THR A 72 -4.77 13.64 -18.79
N ASP A 73 -4.44 14.91 -18.59
CA ASP A 73 -3.07 15.41 -18.73
C ASP A 73 -2.20 14.96 -17.54
N PHE A 74 -0.95 14.61 -17.83
CA PHE A 74 0.09 14.24 -16.88
C PHE A 74 1.26 15.26 -16.87
N SER A 75 1.13 16.39 -17.53
CA SER A 75 2.18 17.40 -17.63
C SER A 75 2.64 17.90 -16.26
N ASP A 76 1.71 18.03 -15.30
CA ASP A 76 1.97 18.55 -13.94
C ASP A 76 2.01 17.43 -12.90
N GLY A 77 1.99 16.16 -13.30
CA GLY A 77 1.77 15.02 -12.41
C GLY A 77 2.95 14.63 -11.53
N GLY A 78 4.11 15.26 -11.72
CA GLY A 78 5.33 14.89 -10.99
C GLY A 78 5.83 13.48 -11.31
N TYR A 79 6.85 13.06 -10.59
CA TYR A 79 7.41 11.72 -10.72
C TYR A 79 8.02 11.27 -9.39
N PHE A 80 8.20 9.96 -9.25
CA PHE A 80 8.92 9.37 -8.14
C PHE A 80 10.37 9.86 -8.13
N ASP A 81 10.70 10.75 -7.18
CA ASP A 81 12.06 11.24 -7.00
C ASP A 81 12.86 10.24 -6.17
N SER A 82 13.85 9.63 -6.80
CA SER A 82 14.72 8.67 -6.13
C SER A 82 15.57 9.28 -5.01
N ASN A 83 15.78 10.60 -4.99
CA ASN A 83 16.54 11.26 -3.91
C ASN A 83 15.76 11.34 -2.60
N GLU A 84 14.44 11.31 -2.65
CA GLU A 84 13.59 11.35 -1.45
C GLU A 84 13.54 10.02 -0.71
N HIS A 85 14.14 8.96 -1.31
CA HIS A 85 14.10 7.60 -0.76
C HIS A 85 15.46 7.16 -0.24
N ASP A 86 15.48 6.46 0.89
CA ASP A 86 16.68 5.84 1.42
C ASP A 86 16.98 4.51 0.70
N TRP A 87 18.02 4.53 -0.15
CA TRP A 87 18.51 3.34 -0.87
C TRP A 87 19.58 2.56 -0.11
N GLY A 88 20.00 3.06 1.05
CA GLY A 88 21.14 2.55 1.81
C GLY A 88 22.51 2.97 1.22
N GLU A 89 23.58 2.50 1.84
CA GLU A 89 24.96 2.90 1.50
C GLU A 89 25.47 2.30 0.17
N THR A 90 24.81 1.28 -0.34
CA THR A 90 25.25 0.54 -1.54
C THR A 90 24.92 1.25 -2.86
N VAL A 91 24.10 2.31 -2.81
CA VAL A 91 23.66 3.04 -4.01
C VAL A 91 24.45 4.32 -4.17
N ASN A 92 25.05 4.52 -5.33
CA ASN A 92 25.68 5.79 -5.68
C ASN A 92 24.61 6.85 -5.93
N LYS A 93 24.36 7.69 -4.92
CA LYS A 93 23.31 8.72 -4.95
C LYS A 93 23.53 9.76 -6.05
N THR A 94 24.78 10.12 -6.33
CA THR A 94 25.11 11.04 -7.42
C THR A 94 24.72 10.46 -8.77
N LEU A 95 25.08 9.20 -9.02
CA LEU A 95 24.72 8.53 -10.27
C LEU A 95 23.18 8.46 -10.44
N VAL A 96 22.45 8.16 -9.36
CA VAL A 96 20.98 8.12 -9.38
C VAL A 96 20.40 9.50 -9.68
N ALA A 97 20.87 10.56 -9.01
CA ALA A 97 20.40 11.91 -9.24
C ALA A 97 20.68 12.38 -10.68
N ASP A 98 21.93 12.24 -11.13
CA ASP A 98 22.38 12.80 -12.40
C ASP A 98 21.85 12.05 -13.62
N HIS A 99 21.73 10.73 -13.53
CA HIS A 99 21.32 9.94 -14.69
C HIS A 99 19.85 9.54 -14.65
N MET A 100 19.35 9.09 -13.51
CA MET A 100 17.99 8.57 -13.45
C MET A 100 16.96 9.71 -13.45
N ASN A 101 17.08 10.69 -12.53
CA ASN A 101 16.11 11.76 -12.43
C ASN A 101 16.14 12.68 -13.65
N ASN A 102 17.34 13.00 -14.20
CA ASN A 102 17.44 13.78 -15.43
C ASN A 102 16.80 13.06 -16.61
N SER A 103 17.00 11.75 -16.74
CA SER A 103 16.35 10.96 -17.80
C SER A 103 14.84 10.92 -17.66
N ILE A 104 14.31 10.80 -16.43
CA ILE A 104 12.88 10.84 -16.15
C ILE A 104 12.31 12.21 -16.56
N GLN A 105 12.94 13.29 -16.11
CA GLN A 105 12.50 14.67 -16.43
C GLN A 105 12.52 14.93 -17.93
N GLU A 106 13.54 14.44 -18.66
CA GLU A 106 13.59 14.57 -20.10
C GLU A 106 12.39 13.91 -20.80
N GLN A 107 11.99 12.71 -20.35
CA GLN A 107 10.83 12.02 -20.90
C GLN A 107 9.52 12.74 -20.60
N ILE A 108 9.36 13.32 -19.39
CA ILE A 108 8.21 14.16 -19.04
C ILE A 108 8.16 15.41 -19.92
N ASN A 109 9.30 16.08 -20.15
CA ASN A 109 9.36 17.21 -21.05
C ASN A 109 8.99 16.85 -22.50
N LYS A 110 9.34 15.64 -22.96
CA LYS A 110 8.90 15.13 -24.27
C LYS A 110 7.39 14.91 -24.33
N TYR A 111 6.81 14.36 -23.27
CA TYR A 111 5.36 14.21 -23.14
C TYR A 111 4.66 15.58 -23.24
N GLN A 112 5.10 16.58 -22.46
CA GLN A 112 4.54 17.93 -22.47
C GLN A 112 4.56 18.55 -23.87
N ARG A 113 5.71 18.47 -24.58
CA ARG A 113 5.82 18.96 -25.98
C ARG A 113 4.85 18.26 -26.92
N LEU A 114 4.60 16.96 -26.77
CA LEU A 114 3.62 16.25 -27.60
C LEU A 114 2.22 16.77 -27.35
N VAL A 115 1.84 16.96 -26.09
CA VAL A 115 0.55 17.50 -25.69
C VAL A 115 0.35 18.92 -26.20
N GLU A 116 1.34 19.80 -26.02
CA GLU A 116 1.34 21.18 -26.52
C GLU A 116 1.18 21.25 -28.05
N ASN A 117 1.66 20.26 -28.77
CA ASN A 117 1.49 20.13 -30.22
C ASN A 117 0.20 19.39 -30.64
N GLY A 118 -0.74 19.21 -29.72
CA GLY A 118 -2.06 18.65 -30.00
C GLY A 118 -2.11 17.12 -30.13
N VAL A 119 -1.06 16.41 -29.73
CA VAL A 119 -1.09 14.93 -29.70
C VAL A 119 -2.04 14.50 -28.59
N PRO A 120 -3.02 13.62 -28.87
CA PRO A 120 -3.95 13.14 -27.84
C PRO A 120 -3.22 12.47 -26.67
N TYR A 121 -3.69 12.70 -25.43
CA TYR A 121 -3.08 12.15 -24.20
C TYR A 121 -2.79 10.66 -24.28
N GLN A 122 -3.76 9.86 -24.80
CA GLN A 122 -3.59 8.42 -24.94
C GLN A 122 -2.39 8.01 -25.81
N ILE A 123 -1.97 8.87 -26.76
CA ILE A 123 -0.82 8.62 -27.63
C ILE A 123 0.46 9.18 -26.97
N ALA A 124 0.40 10.41 -26.46
CA ALA A 124 1.53 11.03 -25.78
C ALA A 124 1.97 10.20 -24.55
N ALA A 125 1.03 9.56 -23.86
CA ALA A 125 1.30 8.76 -22.66
C ALA A 125 2.30 7.60 -22.88
N TYR A 126 2.52 7.14 -24.11
CA TYR A 126 3.52 6.10 -24.38
C TYR A 126 4.97 6.53 -24.09
N VAL A 127 5.25 7.82 -24.00
CA VAL A 127 6.60 8.31 -23.63
C VAL A 127 6.78 8.55 -22.14
N LEU A 128 5.69 8.44 -21.33
CA LEU A 128 5.77 8.63 -19.89
C LEU A 128 6.61 7.52 -19.24
N PRO A 129 7.58 7.86 -18.37
CA PRO A 129 8.36 6.88 -17.66
C PRO A 129 7.51 6.16 -16.58
N LEU A 130 7.91 4.96 -16.20
CA LEU A 130 7.27 4.24 -15.09
C LEU A 130 7.37 4.97 -13.74
N ALA A 131 8.24 5.95 -13.64
CA ALA A 131 8.37 6.81 -12.47
C ALA A 131 7.29 7.89 -12.39
N THR A 132 6.52 8.14 -13.47
CA THR A 132 5.45 9.16 -13.45
C THR A 132 4.46 8.87 -12.34
N ASN A 133 4.16 9.87 -11.54
CA ASN A 133 3.19 9.76 -10.45
C ASN A 133 1.76 9.66 -11.00
N VAL A 134 0.98 8.87 -10.31
CA VAL A 134 -0.43 8.66 -10.57
C VAL A 134 -1.19 8.66 -9.26
N THR A 135 -2.33 9.33 -9.24
CA THR A 135 -3.24 9.34 -8.10
C THR A 135 -4.33 8.28 -8.28
N MET A 136 -4.74 7.67 -7.19
CA MET A 136 -5.86 6.74 -7.18
C MET A 136 -6.61 6.76 -5.86
N THR A 137 -7.91 6.46 -5.93
CA THR A 137 -8.70 6.06 -4.77
C THR A 137 -8.72 4.54 -4.69
N VAL A 138 -8.41 3.98 -3.52
CA VAL A 138 -8.43 2.54 -3.27
C VAL A 138 -9.32 2.23 -2.08
N THR A 139 -10.23 1.28 -2.25
CA THR A 139 -11.17 0.82 -1.21
C THR A 139 -10.98 -0.68 -0.99
N GLY A 140 -10.99 -1.09 0.27
CA GLY A 140 -11.01 -2.48 0.67
C GLY A 140 -11.78 -2.68 1.97
N ASN A 141 -12.31 -3.88 2.19
CA ASN A 141 -12.80 -4.23 3.52
C ASN A 141 -11.61 -4.41 4.49
N LEU A 142 -11.88 -4.35 5.80
CA LEU A 142 -10.79 -4.40 6.80
C LEU A 142 -10.02 -5.72 6.75
N ARG A 143 -10.67 -6.84 6.37
CA ARG A 143 -9.97 -8.11 6.14
C ARG A 143 -8.96 -8.01 5.00
N ALA A 144 -9.35 -7.42 3.87
CA ALA A 144 -8.46 -7.22 2.72
C ALA A 144 -7.23 -6.38 3.09
N TRP A 145 -7.39 -5.37 3.95
CA TRP A 145 -6.28 -4.56 4.47
C TRP A 145 -5.38 -5.36 5.41
N LEU A 146 -5.94 -6.21 6.29
CA LEU A 146 -5.13 -7.11 7.13
C LEU A 146 -4.32 -8.11 6.30
N GLU A 147 -4.85 -8.57 5.17
CA GLU A 147 -4.14 -9.47 4.25
C GLU A 147 -3.12 -8.75 3.35
N TYR A 148 -3.35 -7.46 3.05
CA TYR A 148 -2.44 -6.63 2.24
C TYR A 148 -1.20 -6.21 3.01
N LEU A 149 -1.38 -5.68 4.23
CA LEU A 149 -0.32 -5.04 5.02
C LEU A 149 0.88 -5.96 5.27
N PRO A 150 0.75 -7.22 5.73
CA PRO A 150 1.91 -8.08 5.96
C PRO A 150 2.75 -8.33 4.72
N LYS A 151 2.12 -8.36 3.54
CA LYS A 151 2.81 -8.59 2.25
C LYS A 151 3.60 -7.36 1.81
N ARG A 152 3.15 -6.15 2.18
CA ARG A 152 3.73 -4.89 1.70
C ARG A 152 4.58 -4.18 2.74
N LEU A 153 4.37 -4.44 4.02
CA LEU A 153 5.30 -4.09 5.08
C LEU A 153 6.54 -5.01 5.12
N CYS A 154 6.49 -6.11 4.38
CA CYS A 154 7.60 -7.05 4.25
C CYS A 154 8.81 -6.37 3.60
N LYS A 155 10.02 -6.57 4.15
CA LYS A 155 11.28 -6.02 3.61
C LYS A 155 11.58 -6.45 2.17
N ARG A 156 10.94 -7.52 1.68
CA ARG A 156 11.04 -7.97 0.27
C ARG A 156 10.14 -7.20 -0.69
N ALA A 157 9.21 -6.40 -0.21
CA ALA A 157 8.43 -5.50 -1.07
C ALA A 157 9.32 -4.36 -1.58
N SER A 158 8.94 -3.72 -2.71
CA SER A 158 9.65 -2.53 -3.19
C SER A 158 9.57 -1.41 -2.15
N ARG A 159 10.62 -0.61 -2.06
CA ARG A 159 10.73 0.50 -1.08
C ARG A 159 9.51 1.40 -1.09
N GLU A 160 9.20 1.97 -2.24
CA GLU A 160 8.03 2.83 -2.43
C GLU A 160 6.75 2.19 -1.90
N HIS A 161 6.52 0.91 -2.24
CA HIS A 161 5.32 0.20 -1.78
C HIS A 161 5.31 -0.06 -0.26
N GLN A 162 6.50 -0.27 0.35
CA GLN A 162 6.62 -0.36 1.81
C GLN A 162 6.24 0.95 2.50
N GLU A 163 6.68 2.08 1.96
CA GLU A 163 6.39 3.42 2.52
C GLU A 163 4.89 3.72 2.47
N ILE A 164 4.25 3.47 1.33
CA ILE A 164 2.78 3.56 1.20
C ILE A 164 2.09 2.63 2.21
N ALA A 165 2.54 1.38 2.33
CA ALA A 165 1.94 0.45 3.27
C ALA A 165 2.13 0.88 4.73
N ARG A 166 3.25 1.54 5.10
CA ARG A 166 3.47 2.12 6.43
C ARG A 166 2.48 3.24 6.73
N GLU A 167 2.24 4.13 5.75
CA GLU A 167 1.29 5.22 5.95
C GLU A 167 -0.16 4.70 6.08
N ILE A 168 -0.56 3.73 5.26
CA ILE A 168 -1.85 3.05 5.41
C ILE A 168 -1.96 2.37 6.78
N TYR A 169 -0.91 1.65 7.21
CA TYR A 169 -0.88 1.00 8.52
C TYR A 169 -1.05 2.00 9.66
N LYS A 170 -0.32 3.12 9.65
CA LYS A 170 -0.42 4.17 10.67
C LYS A 170 -1.84 4.70 10.79
N GLN A 171 -2.51 4.96 9.66
CA GLN A 171 -3.88 5.47 9.65
C GLN A 171 -4.88 4.42 10.16
N LEU A 172 -4.74 3.17 9.73
CA LEU A 172 -5.61 2.07 10.18
C LEU A 172 -5.39 1.74 11.66
N ASN A 173 -4.14 1.71 12.13
CA ASN A 173 -3.84 1.49 13.54
C ASN A 173 -4.36 2.64 14.41
N LYS A 174 -4.29 3.90 13.93
CA LYS A 174 -4.89 5.05 14.65
C LYS A 174 -6.42 4.95 14.73
N ALA A 175 -7.06 4.49 13.66
CA ALA A 175 -8.53 4.35 13.60
C ALA A 175 -9.05 3.12 14.37
N TYR A 176 -8.27 2.03 14.36
CA TYR A 176 -8.62 0.73 14.94
C TYR A 176 -7.42 0.13 15.69
N PRO A 177 -7.03 0.71 16.84
CA PRO A 177 -5.77 0.36 17.53
C PRO A 177 -5.73 -1.10 18.00
N ASP A 178 -6.88 -1.68 18.37
CA ASP A 178 -6.96 -3.06 18.85
C ASP A 178 -7.04 -4.10 17.71
N LEU A 179 -7.38 -3.67 16.50
CA LEU A 179 -7.54 -4.54 15.33
C LEU A 179 -6.28 -4.60 14.46
N PHE A 180 -5.66 -3.44 14.17
CA PHE A 180 -4.45 -3.38 13.35
C PHE A 180 -3.19 -3.48 14.21
N THR A 181 -3.14 -4.49 15.07
CA THR A 181 -1.96 -4.82 15.88
C THR A 181 -1.00 -5.73 15.12
N LEU A 182 0.27 -5.74 15.53
CA LEU A 182 1.26 -6.65 14.93
C LEU A 182 0.95 -8.13 15.19
N GLU A 183 0.22 -8.43 16.27
CA GLU A 183 -0.26 -9.76 16.59
C GLU A 183 -1.29 -10.24 15.55
N ILE A 184 -2.33 -9.45 15.27
CA ILE A 184 -3.38 -9.80 14.30
C ILE A 184 -2.83 -9.80 12.87
N LEU A 185 -1.90 -8.89 12.54
CA LEU A 185 -1.21 -8.89 11.26
C LEU A 185 -0.34 -10.13 11.03
N GLY A 186 0.11 -10.82 12.08
CA GLY A 186 0.88 -12.06 11.98
C GLY A 186 2.17 -11.94 11.16
N MET A 187 2.81 -10.76 11.16
CA MET A 187 3.97 -10.50 10.32
C MET A 187 5.12 -11.46 10.58
N CYS A 188 5.60 -12.10 9.51
CA CYS A 188 6.69 -13.08 9.50
C CYS A 188 6.39 -14.38 10.27
N GLU A 189 5.20 -14.57 10.81
CA GLU A 189 4.81 -15.84 11.41
C GLU A 189 4.67 -16.92 10.33
N GLY A 190 5.35 -18.04 10.52
CA GLY A 190 5.36 -19.14 9.55
C GLY A 190 5.97 -18.80 8.18
N CYS A 191 6.64 -17.65 8.03
CA CYS A 191 7.31 -17.28 6.79
C CYS A 191 8.37 -18.32 6.39
N LYS A 192 8.28 -18.83 5.15
CA LYS A 192 9.19 -19.83 4.58
C LYS A 192 10.15 -19.23 3.54
N GLU A 193 10.21 -17.92 3.41
CA GLU A 193 11.10 -17.25 2.45
C GLU A 193 12.57 -17.52 2.79
N ALA A 194 13.21 -18.33 1.96
CA ALA A 194 14.58 -18.81 2.20
C ALA A 194 15.62 -17.73 1.88
N SER A 195 15.35 -16.87 0.92
CA SER A 195 16.24 -15.80 0.46
C SER A 195 16.14 -14.52 1.30
N CYS A 196 15.35 -14.53 2.37
CA CYS A 196 15.22 -13.40 3.26
C CYS A 196 16.39 -13.37 4.27
N ASP A 197 17.16 -12.29 4.26
CA ASP A 197 18.24 -12.01 5.21
C ASP A 197 17.73 -11.82 6.65
N PHE A 198 16.43 -11.67 6.84
CA PHE A 198 15.72 -11.74 8.10
C PHE A 198 15.36 -13.17 8.56
N THR A 199 15.91 -14.20 7.95
CA THR A 199 15.61 -15.60 8.36
C THR A 199 15.98 -15.89 9.81
N SER A 200 16.91 -15.16 10.41
CA SER A 200 17.24 -15.24 11.85
C SER A 200 16.06 -14.87 12.76
N HIS A 201 15.08 -14.10 12.28
CA HIS A 201 13.91 -13.76 13.09
C HIS A 201 12.78 -14.77 12.97
N LYS A 202 12.89 -15.76 12.10
CA LYS A 202 11.99 -16.92 12.14
C LYS A 202 12.03 -17.63 13.51
N LYS A 203 13.09 -17.40 14.28
CA LYS A 203 13.26 -17.88 15.66
C LYS A 203 12.88 -16.85 16.73
N GLN A 204 12.63 -15.58 16.35
CA GLN A 204 12.29 -14.51 17.28
C GLN A 204 11.14 -13.67 16.70
N PRO A 205 10.00 -13.51 17.39
CA PRO A 205 8.83 -12.79 16.89
C PRO A 205 9.02 -11.27 16.74
N LYS A 206 10.21 -10.73 17.05
CA LYS A 206 10.50 -9.28 16.98
C LYS A 206 11.34 -8.98 15.74
N THR A 207 10.69 -8.68 14.62
CA THR A 207 11.38 -8.22 13.41
C THR A 207 11.76 -6.74 13.51
N PRO A 208 12.82 -6.25 12.80
CA PRO A 208 13.10 -4.82 12.70
C PRO A 208 11.91 -3.99 12.21
N VAL A 209 11.09 -4.54 11.31
CA VAL A 209 9.85 -3.91 10.85
C VAL A 209 8.89 -3.66 12.02
N ARG A 210 8.81 -4.57 13.00
CA ARG A 210 8.02 -4.35 14.22
C ARG A 210 8.55 -3.19 15.06
N LYS A 211 9.87 -2.99 15.13
CA LYS A 211 10.47 -1.84 15.84
C LYS A 211 10.26 -0.52 15.14
N GLU A 212 10.24 -0.51 13.81
CA GLU A 212 10.00 0.68 12.99
C GLU A 212 8.52 1.12 13.00
N LEU A 213 7.61 0.21 13.37
CA LEU A 213 6.17 0.49 13.44
C LEU A 213 5.69 0.83 14.87
N GLN A 214 6.50 0.60 15.89
CA GLN A 214 6.26 0.98 17.29
C GLN A 214 6.75 2.41 17.55
#